data_ce59b4594e1b26b89262eea5a090d0aa
#
_entry.id   ce59b4594e1b26b89262eea5a090d0aa
#
_cell.length_a   1.000
_cell.length_b   1.000
_cell.length_c   1.000
_cell.angle_alpha   90.00
_cell.angle_beta   90.00
_cell.angle_gamma   90.00
#
_symmetry.space_group_name_H-M   'P 1'
#
loop_
_entity.id
_entity.type
_entity.pdbx_description
1 polymer ?
#
loop_
_entity_poly.entity_id
_entity_poly.type
_entity_poly.pdbx_seq_one_letter_code
_entity_poly.pdbx_strand_id
1 'polypeptide(L)'
;IERISKEAGIPVIKHLDGICHVYIDEKADMDKAVVIADNAKTHRYGVCNAMETLLIAESIAAEVLAKLAAIYAQKGVELRGCAKTCSLLPQAIRATEADWSTEYLAPILAVKIVAGIDEAIAHINEYGSAHTDAIVTEDYSLARRFLREVDSSSVMVNASTRFADGFEYGLGAEIGISTDKLHARGPVGLTGLTSLKYIVLGDGHIRQ
;
A
#
# COMPACT_ATOMS: atom_id res chain seq x y z
N ILE A 1 11.01 16.44 5.44
CA ILE A 1 11.36 15.81 4.16
C ILE A 1 11.15 16.78 3.01
N GLU A 2 9.98 17.42 2.85
CA GLU A 2 9.68 18.38 1.76
C GLU A 2 10.72 19.51 1.65
N ARG A 3 11.08 20.12 2.77
CA ARG A 3 12.10 21.17 2.79
C ARG A 3 13.44 20.66 2.26
N ILE A 4 13.90 19.51 2.75
CA ILE A 4 15.16 18.90 2.29
C ILE A 4 15.07 18.58 0.79
N SER A 5 13.94 18.05 0.33
CA SER A 5 13.74 17.73 -1.10
C SER A 5 13.79 18.96 -2.01
N LYS A 6 13.39 20.14 -1.51
CA LYS A 6 13.42 21.40 -2.26
C LYS A 6 14.77 22.12 -2.21
N GLU A 7 15.50 22.01 -1.08
CA GLU A 7 16.72 22.76 -0.83
C GLU A 7 18.02 21.97 -1.06
N ALA A 8 17.94 20.63 -1.16
CA ALA A 8 19.11 19.79 -1.35
C ALA A 8 19.75 20.01 -2.73
N GLY A 9 21.06 20.20 -2.76
CA GLY A 9 21.85 20.25 -3.99
C GLY A 9 22.24 18.89 -4.56
N ILE A 10 21.72 17.78 -4.01
CA ILE A 10 21.96 16.39 -4.40
C ILE A 10 20.62 15.65 -4.50
N PRO A 11 20.53 14.53 -5.25
CA PRO A 11 19.34 13.70 -5.26
C PRO A 11 18.97 13.20 -3.86
N VAL A 12 17.67 13.24 -3.55
CA VAL A 12 17.10 12.79 -2.26
C VAL A 12 16.27 11.55 -2.49
N ILE A 13 16.62 10.46 -1.84
CA ILE A 13 15.82 9.24 -1.80
C ILE A 13 14.78 9.41 -0.70
N LYS A 14 13.49 9.42 -1.05
CA LYS A 14 12.42 9.79 -0.13
C LYS A 14 11.09 9.16 -0.43
N HIS A 15 10.19 9.17 0.56
CA HIS A 15 8.74 9.20 0.39
C HIS A 15 8.19 10.35 1.25
N LEU A 16 7.01 10.84 0.92
CA LEU A 16 6.32 11.88 1.70
C LEU A 16 5.27 11.24 2.59
N ASP A 17 4.31 10.57 1.99
CA ASP A 17 3.16 9.97 2.66
C ASP A 17 3.09 8.47 2.36
N GLY A 18 2.51 7.69 3.27
CA GLY A 18 2.24 6.26 3.14
C GLY A 18 0.74 5.98 3.00
N ILE A 19 0.12 6.40 1.89
CA ILE A 19 -1.30 6.12 1.62
C ILE A 19 -1.40 4.75 0.95
N CYS A 20 -1.53 3.71 1.77
CA CYS A 20 -1.57 2.33 1.30
C CYS A 20 -3.00 1.81 1.17
N HIS A 21 -3.25 0.98 0.16
CA HIS A 21 -4.55 0.40 -0.10
C HIS A 21 -4.53 -1.13 0.02
N VAL A 22 -5.67 -1.67 0.46
CA VAL A 22 -6.00 -3.08 0.24
C VAL A 22 -7.30 -3.13 -0.56
N TYR A 23 -7.26 -3.78 -1.72
CA TYR A 23 -8.45 -4.08 -2.52
C TYR A 23 -8.88 -5.51 -2.32
N ILE A 24 -10.11 -5.72 -1.85
CA ILE A 24 -10.74 -7.03 -1.73
C ILE A 24 -11.62 -7.25 -2.96
N ASP A 25 -11.17 -8.16 -3.81
CA ASP A 25 -11.82 -8.53 -5.06
C ASP A 25 -13.02 -9.47 -4.84
N GLU A 26 -13.94 -9.53 -5.79
CA GLU A 26 -15.14 -10.40 -5.72
C GLU A 26 -14.82 -11.89 -5.57
N LYS A 27 -13.64 -12.31 -6.02
CA LYS A 27 -13.14 -13.69 -5.91
C LYS A 27 -12.14 -13.88 -4.78
N ALA A 28 -12.19 -13.03 -3.77
CA ALA A 28 -11.35 -13.18 -2.60
C ALA A 28 -11.82 -14.35 -1.73
N ASP A 29 -10.87 -15.07 -1.15
CA ASP A 29 -11.15 -15.91 0.01
C ASP A 29 -11.49 -15.00 1.19
N MET A 30 -12.67 -15.19 1.75
CA MET A 30 -13.21 -14.28 2.78
C MET A 30 -12.39 -14.29 4.07
N ASP A 31 -11.88 -15.44 4.47
CA ASP A 31 -11.10 -15.55 5.71
C ASP A 31 -9.74 -14.87 5.55
N LYS A 32 -9.09 -15.06 4.39
CA LYS A 32 -7.87 -14.32 4.04
C LYS A 32 -8.14 -12.82 3.99
N ALA A 33 -9.22 -12.38 3.35
CA ALA A 33 -9.57 -10.98 3.21
C ALA A 33 -9.72 -10.29 4.57
N VAL A 34 -10.42 -10.91 5.51
CA VAL A 34 -10.63 -10.38 6.86
C VAL A 34 -9.31 -10.28 7.62
N VAL A 35 -8.50 -11.34 7.62
CA VAL A 35 -7.23 -11.37 8.35
C VAL A 35 -6.24 -10.37 7.77
N ILE A 36 -6.14 -10.26 6.45
CA ILE A 36 -5.24 -9.32 5.78
C ILE A 36 -5.66 -7.87 6.04
N ALA A 37 -6.94 -7.54 5.86
CA ALA A 37 -7.44 -6.18 6.06
C ALA A 37 -7.34 -5.74 7.53
N ASP A 38 -7.65 -6.63 8.47
CA ASP A 38 -7.47 -6.36 9.89
C ASP A 38 -5.99 -6.10 10.21
N ASN A 39 -5.09 -7.00 9.83
CA ASN A 39 -3.66 -6.86 10.08
C ASN A 39 -3.09 -5.60 9.41
N ALA A 40 -3.45 -5.32 8.17
CA ALA A 40 -2.95 -4.19 7.42
C ALA A 40 -3.25 -2.84 8.10
N LYS A 41 -4.40 -2.72 8.77
CA LYS A 41 -4.74 -1.50 9.52
C LYS A 41 -4.29 -1.54 10.97
N THR A 42 -4.59 -2.63 11.69
CA THR A 42 -4.57 -2.61 13.15
C THR A 42 -3.29 -3.14 13.78
N HIS A 43 -2.41 -3.78 13.01
CA HIS A 43 -1.13 -4.26 13.54
C HIS A 43 -0.29 -3.08 14.10
N ARG A 44 -0.27 -1.94 13.39
CA ARG A 44 0.37 -0.70 13.86
C ARG A 44 -0.16 0.49 13.04
N TYR A 45 -0.69 1.52 13.69
CA TYR A 45 -1.30 2.66 13.00
C TYR A 45 -0.29 3.68 12.47
N GLY A 46 0.68 4.06 13.30
CA GLY A 46 1.61 5.15 13.02
C GLY A 46 2.82 4.75 12.18
N VAL A 47 2.61 4.06 11.06
CA VAL A 47 3.66 3.64 10.13
C VAL A 47 3.20 3.75 8.68
N CYS A 48 4.12 4.06 7.79
CA CYS A 48 3.87 4.37 6.38
C CYS A 48 3.30 3.20 5.54
N ASN A 49 3.43 1.95 5.98
CA ASN A 49 2.87 0.77 5.31
C ASN A 49 1.55 0.27 5.95
N ALA A 50 0.97 1.03 6.90
CA ALA A 50 -0.39 0.76 7.37
C ALA A 50 -1.41 1.07 6.27
N MET A 51 -2.46 0.25 6.18
CA MET A 51 -3.55 0.53 5.26
C MET A 51 -4.32 1.79 5.69
N GLU A 52 -4.47 2.75 4.78
CA GLU A 52 -5.26 3.96 5.01
C GLU A 52 -6.59 3.94 4.27
N THR A 53 -6.67 3.19 3.17
CA THR A 53 -7.90 2.99 2.41
C THR A 53 -8.15 1.52 2.11
N LEU A 54 -9.36 1.06 2.44
CA LEU A 54 -9.89 -0.25 2.07
C LEU A 54 -10.86 -0.10 0.89
N LEU A 55 -10.55 -0.78 -0.22
CA LEU A 55 -11.40 -0.87 -1.40
C LEU A 55 -12.07 -2.24 -1.42
N ILE A 56 -13.37 -2.31 -1.69
CA ILE A 56 -14.12 -3.57 -1.67
C ILE A 56 -14.98 -3.66 -2.94
N ALA A 57 -14.91 -4.79 -3.63
CA ALA A 57 -15.79 -5.06 -4.75
C ALA A 57 -17.27 -5.08 -4.31
N GLU A 58 -18.14 -4.41 -5.08
CA GLU A 58 -19.54 -4.17 -4.71
C GLU A 58 -20.30 -5.47 -4.40
N SER A 59 -20.04 -6.54 -5.16
CA SER A 59 -20.73 -7.83 -5.03
C SER A 59 -20.55 -8.51 -3.67
N ILE A 60 -19.43 -8.25 -2.97
CA ILE A 60 -19.11 -8.88 -1.69
C ILE A 60 -19.06 -7.89 -0.52
N ALA A 61 -19.31 -6.61 -0.79
CA ALA A 61 -19.13 -5.54 0.18
C ALA A 61 -19.94 -5.73 1.47
N ALA A 62 -21.19 -6.19 1.37
CA ALA A 62 -22.05 -6.41 2.54
C ALA A 62 -21.47 -7.48 3.47
N GLU A 63 -20.94 -8.58 2.92
CA GLU A 63 -20.37 -9.67 3.70
C GLU A 63 -19.05 -9.26 4.36
N VAL A 64 -18.14 -8.65 3.58
CA VAL A 64 -16.84 -8.16 4.07
C VAL A 64 -17.03 -7.15 5.19
N LEU A 65 -17.92 -6.15 4.99
CA LEU A 65 -18.16 -5.09 5.95
C LEU A 65 -18.81 -5.62 7.22
N ALA A 66 -19.72 -6.60 7.14
CA ALA A 66 -20.33 -7.20 8.33
C ALA A 66 -19.27 -7.84 9.26
N LYS A 67 -18.27 -8.50 8.68
CA LYS A 67 -17.18 -9.14 9.43
C LYS A 67 -16.18 -8.10 9.97
N LEU A 68 -15.70 -7.20 9.13
CA LEU A 68 -14.67 -6.23 9.50
C LEU A 68 -15.17 -5.14 10.44
N ALA A 69 -16.42 -4.69 10.31
CA ALA A 69 -16.99 -3.65 11.18
C ALA A 69 -16.98 -4.05 12.65
N ALA A 70 -17.28 -5.32 12.95
CA ALA A 70 -17.25 -5.83 14.32
C ALA A 70 -15.81 -5.81 14.89
N ILE A 71 -14.81 -6.22 14.08
CA ILE A 71 -13.41 -6.22 14.47
C ILE A 71 -12.91 -4.79 14.71
N TYR A 72 -13.18 -3.90 13.76
CA TYR A 72 -12.74 -2.50 13.85
C TYR A 72 -13.41 -1.75 15.00
N ALA A 73 -14.70 -2.02 15.28
CA ALA A 73 -15.39 -1.45 16.43
C ALA A 73 -14.74 -1.87 17.76
N GLN A 74 -14.39 -3.16 17.91
CA GLN A 74 -13.68 -3.66 19.10
C GLN A 74 -12.31 -3.01 19.29
N LYS A 75 -11.62 -2.66 18.18
CA LYS A 75 -10.31 -2.04 18.19
C LYS A 75 -10.35 -0.50 18.17
N GLY A 76 -11.54 0.09 18.22
CA GLY A 76 -11.73 1.54 18.23
C GLY A 76 -11.34 2.23 16.93
N VAL A 77 -11.42 1.55 15.79
CA VAL A 77 -11.12 2.13 14.48
C VAL A 77 -12.35 2.88 13.96
N GLU A 78 -12.19 4.18 13.69
CA GLU A 78 -13.20 5.01 13.03
C GLU A 78 -13.23 4.68 11.53
N LEU A 79 -14.42 4.41 10.99
CA LEU A 79 -14.61 4.14 9.57
C LEU A 79 -15.17 5.38 8.86
N ARG A 80 -14.50 5.83 7.79
CA ARG A 80 -14.95 6.89 6.90
C ARG A 80 -15.34 6.30 5.54
N GLY A 81 -16.63 6.29 5.26
CA GLY A 81 -17.18 5.53 4.13
C GLY A 81 -17.70 6.37 2.98
N CYS A 82 -17.57 5.86 1.74
CA CYS A 82 -18.31 6.38 0.61
C CYS A 82 -19.85 6.22 0.84
N ALA A 83 -20.69 6.75 -0.09
CA ALA A 83 -22.15 6.64 0.06
C ALA A 83 -22.64 5.21 0.24
N LYS A 84 -22.13 4.29 -0.58
CA LYS A 84 -22.48 2.88 -0.53
C LYS A 84 -22.06 2.24 0.80
N THR A 85 -20.87 2.57 1.29
CA THR A 85 -20.38 2.10 2.60
C THR A 85 -21.27 2.57 3.73
N CYS A 86 -21.62 3.87 3.78
CA CYS A 86 -22.52 4.41 4.82
C CYS A 86 -23.93 3.83 4.75
N SER A 87 -24.40 3.42 3.56
CA SER A 87 -25.69 2.73 3.42
C SER A 87 -25.67 1.34 4.03
N LEU A 88 -24.55 0.62 3.99
CA LEU A 88 -24.37 -0.71 4.59
C LEU A 88 -23.97 -0.63 6.07
N LEU A 89 -23.23 0.42 6.46
CA LEU A 89 -22.75 0.67 7.82
C LEU A 89 -23.16 2.08 8.26
N PRO A 90 -24.38 2.25 8.84
CA PRO A 90 -24.87 3.57 9.24
C PRO A 90 -24.03 4.27 10.32
N GLN A 91 -23.19 3.52 11.04
CA GLN A 91 -22.25 4.06 12.02
C GLN A 91 -20.97 4.63 11.39
N ALA A 92 -20.69 4.38 10.10
CA ALA A 92 -19.55 4.98 9.44
C ALA A 92 -19.78 6.47 9.16
N ILE A 93 -18.75 7.26 9.35
CA ILE A 93 -18.75 8.69 9.03
C ILE A 93 -18.66 8.85 7.50
N ARG A 94 -19.37 9.81 6.95
CA ARG A 94 -19.29 10.10 5.52
C ARG A 94 -17.91 10.61 5.15
N ALA A 95 -17.21 9.88 4.29
CA ALA A 95 -15.92 10.31 3.73
C ALA A 95 -16.10 11.55 2.85
N THR A 96 -15.13 12.44 2.92
CA THR A 96 -14.91 13.58 2.02
C THR A 96 -13.87 13.23 0.97
N GLU A 97 -13.68 14.06 -0.01
CA GLU A 97 -12.64 13.86 -1.04
C GLU A 97 -11.23 13.81 -0.44
N ALA A 98 -10.99 14.63 0.59
CA ALA A 98 -9.69 14.68 1.28
C ALA A 98 -9.33 13.36 1.99
N ASP A 99 -10.33 12.57 2.39
CA ASP A 99 -10.08 11.31 3.08
C ASP A 99 -9.35 10.28 2.20
N TRP A 100 -9.52 10.34 0.87
CA TRP A 100 -8.89 9.41 -0.05
C TRP A 100 -7.38 9.63 -0.20
N SER A 101 -6.92 10.86 0.06
CA SER A 101 -5.51 11.26 -0.02
C SER A 101 -4.89 11.57 1.35
N THR A 102 -5.49 11.08 2.44
CA THR A 102 -5.01 11.34 3.80
C THR A 102 -4.27 10.12 4.37
N GLU A 103 -3.05 10.32 4.80
CA GLU A 103 -2.34 9.40 5.70
C GLU A 103 -2.74 9.74 7.13
N TYR A 104 -3.64 8.95 7.73
CA TYR A 104 -4.17 9.24 9.07
C TYR A 104 -3.17 8.99 10.19
N LEU A 105 -2.32 7.97 10.06
CA LEU A 105 -1.40 7.50 11.12
C LEU A 105 -2.12 7.23 12.46
N ALA A 106 -3.39 6.93 12.42
CA ALA A 106 -4.33 6.83 13.52
C ALA A 106 -5.31 5.66 13.31
N PRO A 107 -6.11 5.26 14.32
CA PRO A 107 -7.17 4.28 14.16
C PRO A 107 -8.35 4.85 13.35
N ILE A 108 -8.09 5.31 12.15
CA ILE A 108 -9.06 5.83 11.18
C ILE A 108 -8.81 5.12 9.85
N LEU A 109 -9.86 4.67 9.18
CA LEU A 109 -9.78 3.95 7.92
C LEU A 109 -10.81 4.48 6.93
N ALA A 110 -10.35 4.90 5.75
CA ALA A 110 -11.24 5.19 4.63
C ALA A 110 -11.72 3.88 3.98
N VAL A 111 -13.01 3.82 3.62
CA VAL A 111 -13.62 2.61 3.03
C VAL A 111 -14.44 3.00 1.81
N LYS A 112 -14.08 2.47 0.64
CA LYS A 112 -14.80 2.71 -0.61
C LYS A 112 -15.24 1.40 -1.25
N ILE A 113 -16.51 1.33 -1.60
CA ILE A 113 -17.06 0.25 -2.42
C ILE A 113 -16.89 0.63 -3.88
N VAL A 114 -16.23 -0.23 -4.63
CA VAL A 114 -15.90 -0.06 -6.04
C VAL A 114 -16.61 -1.09 -6.90
N ALA A 115 -16.88 -0.77 -8.17
CA ALA A 115 -17.55 -1.69 -9.09
C ALA A 115 -16.71 -2.95 -9.39
N GLY A 116 -15.38 -2.83 -9.34
CA GLY A 116 -14.45 -3.93 -9.57
C GLY A 116 -13.01 -3.42 -9.69
N ILE A 117 -12.15 -4.27 -10.25
CA ILE A 117 -10.71 -4.02 -10.33
C ILE A 117 -10.34 -2.74 -11.10
N ASP A 118 -11.11 -2.36 -12.12
CA ASP A 118 -10.83 -1.16 -12.91
C ASP A 118 -10.94 0.10 -12.05
N GLU A 119 -12.01 0.23 -11.29
CA GLU A 119 -12.22 1.35 -10.39
C GLU A 119 -11.23 1.33 -9.21
N ALA A 120 -10.87 0.13 -8.73
CA ALA A 120 -9.87 -0.02 -7.68
C ALA A 120 -8.49 0.48 -8.14
N ILE A 121 -8.03 0.06 -9.31
CA ILE A 121 -6.75 0.50 -9.89
C ILE A 121 -6.77 2.00 -10.18
N ALA A 122 -7.86 2.52 -10.75
CA ALA A 122 -8.00 3.95 -11.01
C ALA A 122 -7.90 4.77 -9.70
N HIS A 123 -8.58 4.32 -8.65
CA HIS A 123 -8.54 4.98 -7.34
C HIS A 123 -7.12 4.96 -6.72
N ILE A 124 -6.44 3.82 -6.75
CA ILE A 124 -5.08 3.69 -6.23
C ILE A 124 -4.12 4.60 -6.99
N ASN A 125 -4.21 4.63 -8.32
CA ASN A 125 -3.34 5.47 -9.14
C ASN A 125 -3.62 6.97 -8.99
N GLU A 126 -4.83 7.36 -8.60
CA GLU A 126 -5.22 8.76 -8.36
C GLU A 126 -4.83 9.26 -6.98
N TYR A 127 -5.12 8.47 -5.93
CA TYR A 127 -5.00 8.91 -4.53
C TYR A 127 -3.82 8.29 -3.78
N GLY A 128 -3.24 7.23 -4.30
CA GLY A 128 -2.12 6.52 -3.67
C GLY A 128 -0.83 7.31 -3.67
N SER A 129 0.01 6.99 -2.72
CA SER A 129 1.36 7.58 -2.57
C SER A 129 2.46 6.80 -3.29
N ALA A 130 2.11 5.80 -4.09
CA ALA A 130 3.03 4.85 -4.71
C ALA A 130 3.91 4.07 -3.70
N HIS A 131 3.44 3.94 -2.47
CA HIS A 131 4.17 3.24 -1.41
C HIS A 131 3.90 1.73 -1.44
N THR A 132 2.72 1.29 -0.98
CA THR A 132 2.41 -0.15 -0.89
C THR A 132 0.92 -0.38 -1.08
N ASP A 133 0.57 -1.25 -2.03
CA ASP A 133 -0.82 -1.59 -2.30
C ASP A 133 -0.98 -3.10 -2.47
N ALA A 134 -2.11 -3.64 -2.04
CA ALA A 134 -2.39 -5.06 -2.07
C ALA A 134 -3.77 -5.37 -2.68
N ILE A 135 -3.86 -6.51 -3.36
CA ILE A 135 -5.12 -7.15 -3.75
C ILE A 135 -5.31 -8.45 -2.99
N VAL A 136 -6.53 -8.73 -2.57
CA VAL A 136 -6.92 -10.05 -2.09
C VAL A 136 -7.84 -10.68 -3.12
N THR A 137 -7.41 -11.77 -3.76
CA THR A 137 -8.16 -12.49 -4.80
C THR A 137 -7.61 -13.89 -4.99
N GLU A 138 -8.46 -14.83 -5.36
CA GLU A 138 -8.07 -16.17 -5.83
C GLU A 138 -8.02 -16.25 -7.38
N ASP A 139 -8.35 -15.15 -8.08
CA ASP A 139 -8.24 -15.10 -9.54
C ASP A 139 -6.82 -14.72 -9.97
N TYR A 140 -6.09 -15.70 -10.53
CA TYR A 140 -4.72 -15.50 -11.01
C TYR A 140 -4.60 -14.37 -12.05
N SER A 141 -5.58 -14.24 -12.95
CA SER A 141 -5.54 -13.23 -14.01
C SER A 141 -5.69 -11.83 -13.45
N LEU A 142 -6.61 -11.64 -12.50
CA LEU A 142 -6.80 -10.35 -11.81
C LEU A 142 -5.59 -10.00 -10.93
N ALA A 143 -5.04 -10.98 -10.22
CA ALA A 143 -3.80 -10.81 -9.45
C ALA A 143 -2.65 -10.31 -10.34
N ARG A 144 -2.42 -10.98 -11.48
CA ARG A 144 -1.37 -10.59 -12.44
C ARG A 144 -1.61 -9.22 -13.07
N ARG A 145 -2.88 -8.88 -13.31
CA ARG A 145 -3.27 -7.57 -13.81
C ARG A 145 -2.97 -6.47 -12.79
N PHE A 146 -3.38 -6.67 -11.53
CA PHE A 146 -3.12 -5.73 -10.44
C PHE A 146 -1.62 -5.46 -10.25
N LEU A 147 -0.79 -6.52 -10.22
CA LEU A 147 0.66 -6.41 -10.11
C LEU A 147 1.30 -5.59 -11.24
N ARG A 148 0.70 -5.56 -12.43
CA ARG A 148 1.24 -4.85 -13.59
C ARG A 148 0.75 -3.41 -13.67
N GLU A 149 -0.50 -3.14 -13.26
CA GLU A 149 -1.16 -1.86 -13.51
C GLU A 149 -1.11 -0.90 -12.32
N VAL A 150 -0.86 -1.41 -11.10
CA VAL A 150 -0.60 -0.59 -9.91
C VAL A 150 0.90 -0.32 -9.83
N ASP A 151 1.27 0.96 -9.86
CA ASP A 151 2.68 1.38 -9.91
C ASP A 151 3.19 1.87 -8.56
N SER A 152 3.12 1.01 -7.54
CA SER A 152 3.66 1.26 -6.21
C SER A 152 5.01 0.58 -5.99
N SER A 153 5.76 1.03 -5.00
CA SER A 153 7.08 0.45 -4.68
C SER A 153 6.97 -1.00 -4.21
N SER A 154 5.84 -1.34 -3.59
CA SER A 154 5.48 -2.71 -3.23
C SER A 154 4.04 -2.98 -3.68
N VAL A 155 3.84 -4.00 -4.49
CA VAL A 155 2.50 -4.45 -4.92
C VAL A 155 2.35 -5.92 -4.55
N MET A 156 1.28 -6.25 -3.82
CA MET A 156 1.13 -7.55 -3.18
C MET A 156 -0.15 -8.26 -3.59
N VAL A 157 -0.10 -9.59 -3.57
CA VAL A 157 -1.27 -10.46 -3.72
C VAL A 157 -1.41 -11.29 -2.46
N ASN A 158 -2.60 -11.29 -1.86
CA ASN A 158 -2.94 -12.10 -0.68
C ASN A 158 -1.95 -11.93 0.50
N ALA A 159 -1.46 -10.71 0.69
CA ALA A 159 -0.57 -10.35 1.79
C ALA A 159 -0.93 -8.97 2.37
N SER A 160 -0.67 -8.78 3.65
CA SER A 160 -0.84 -7.50 4.32
C SER A 160 0.21 -6.50 3.84
N THR A 161 -0.18 -5.23 3.66
CA THR A 161 0.74 -4.13 3.34
C THR A 161 1.87 -3.98 4.39
N ARG A 162 1.67 -4.52 5.59
CA ARG A 162 2.66 -4.55 6.67
C ARG A 162 3.92 -5.37 6.34
N PHE A 163 3.87 -6.21 5.30
CA PHE A 163 5.05 -6.92 4.79
C PHE A 163 6.03 -6.02 4.03
N ALA A 164 5.68 -4.79 3.67
CA ALA A 164 6.57 -3.83 3.03
C ALA A 164 7.61 -3.29 4.03
N ASP A 165 8.55 -4.11 4.40
CA ASP A 165 9.57 -3.87 5.41
C ASP A 165 10.91 -4.50 4.97
N GLY A 166 12.02 -3.82 5.24
CA GLY A 166 13.34 -4.29 4.82
C GLY A 166 13.74 -5.64 5.41
N PHE A 167 13.39 -5.91 6.66
CA PHE A 167 13.67 -7.20 7.28
C PHE A 167 12.77 -8.30 6.73
N GLU A 168 11.47 -8.03 6.55
CA GLU A 168 10.52 -8.99 5.99
C GLU A 168 10.90 -9.37 4.55
N TYR A 169 11.45 -8.45 3.78
CA TYR A 169 11.96 -8.69 2.42
C TYR A 169 13.34 -9.34 2.37
N GLY A 170 13.99 -9.56 3.52
CA GLY A 170 15.34 -10.12 3.57
C GLY A 170 16.43 -9.15 3.12
N LEU A 171 16.15 -7.85 3.08
CA LEU A 171 17.09 -6.80 2.67
C LEU A 171 17.95 -6.27 3.83
N GLY A 172 17.70 -6.74 5.06
CA GLY A 172 18.35 -6.28 6.27
C GLY A 172 17.78 -4.95 6.80
N ALA A 173 18.62 -4.17 7.47
CA ALA A 173 18.19 -2.91 8.07
C ALA A 173 17.73 -1.90 7.03
N GLU A 174 16.60 -1.27 7.32
CA GLU A 174 16.02 -0.18 6.52
C GLU A 174 16.41 1.16 7.13
N ILE A 175 17.02 2.03 6.33
CA ILE A 175 17.36 3.41 6.72
C ILE A 175 16.22 4.36 6.33
N GLY A 176 15.53 4.04 5.26
CA GLY A 176 14.39 4.79 4.75
C GLY A 176 13.68 4.02 3.65
N ILE A 177 12.65 4.64 3.07
CA ILE A 177 11.86 4.08 1.99
C ILE A 177 11.83 5.07 0.83
N SER A 178 11.87 4.58 -0.40
CA SER A 178 11.73 5.40 -1.60
C SER A 178 10.48 5.03 -2.37
N THR A 179 9.66 6.01 -2.69
CA THR A 179 8.60 5.91 -3.69
C THR A 179 9.01 6.48 -5.05
N ASP A 180 10.19 7.10 -5.11
CA ASP A 180 10.78 7.62 -6.34
C ASP A 180 11.28 6.48 -7.25
N LYS A 181 11.58 6.80 -8.51
CA LYS A 181 12.11 5.88 -9.51
C LYS A 181 13.51 6.29 -10.00
N LEU A 182 14.30 6.95 -9.15
CA LEU A 182 15.63 7.40 -9.53
C LEU A 182 16.59 6.20 -9.68
N HIS A 183 16.82 5.43 -8.60
CA HIS A 183 17.56 4.16 -8.63
C HIS A 183 17.15 3.17 -7.54
N ALA A 184 16.90 3.65 -6.32
CA ALA A 184 16.35 2.84 -5.24
C ALA A 184 14.83 3.07 -5.14
N ARG A 185 14.07 1.99 -4.94
CA ARG A 185 12.62 2.02 -4.77
C ARG A 185 12.21 1.02 -3.71
N GLY A 186 11.24 1.37 -2.84
CA GLY A 186 10.86 0.57 -1.68
C GLY A 186 11.85 0.74 -0.52
N PRO A 187 11.99 -0.27 0.35
CA PRO A 187 12.94 -0.25 1.46
C PRO A 187 14.36 -0.01 1.01
N VAL A 188 15.04 0.98 1.62
CA VAL A 188 16.40 1.38 1.28
C VAL A 188 17.32 1.13 2.47
N GLY A 189 18.30 0.27 2.27
CA GLY A 189 19.34 -0.04 3.23
C GLY A 189 20.74 0.19 2.66
N LEU A 190 21.72 -0.56 3.14
CA LEU A 190 23.13 -0.42 2.78
C LEU A 190 23.35 -0.48 1.26
N THR A 191 22.77 -1.46 0.59
CA THR A 191 22.94 -1.65 -0.87
C THR A 191 22.40 -0.45 -1.66
N GLY A 192 21.23 0.08 -1.29
CA GLY A 192 20.61 1.23 -1.96
C GLY A 192 21.36 2.56 -1.73
N LEU A 193 22.20 2.64 -0.70
CA LEU A 193 22.98 3.83 -0.35
C LEU A 193 24.42 3.78 -0.91
N THR A 194 24.78 2.73 -1.61
CA THR A 194 26.11 2.55 -2.20
C THR A 194 26.03 2.44 -3.72
N SER A 195 27.16 2.59 -4.39
CA SER A 195 27.27 2.40 -5.83
C SER A 195 28.35 1.36 -6.14
N LEU A 196 28.19 0.68 -7.27
CA LEU A 196 29.15 -0.30 -7.74
C LEU A 196 30.34 0.40 -8.41
N LYS A 197 31.52 -0.18 -8.21
CA LYS A 197 32.76 0.17 -8.89
C LYS A 197 33.32 -1.08 -9.58
N TYR A 198 33.62 -0.96 -10.85
CA TYR A 198 34.28 -2.02 -11.60
C TYR A 198 35.80 -1.97 -11.36
N ILE A 199 36.35 -3.10 -10.94
CA ILE A 199 37.82 -3.28 -10.81
C ILE A 199 38.26 -4.32 -11.83
N VAL A 200 39.15 -3.93 -12.72
CA VAL A 200 39.71 -4.83 -13.74
C VAL A 200 41.19 -5.01 -13.46
N LEU A 201 41.58 -6.25 -13.17
CA LEU A 201 42.98 -6.64 -13.06
C LEU A 201 43.39 -7.31 -14.37
N GLY A 202 44.14 -6.60 -15.16
CA GLY A 202 44.59 -7.08 -16.50
C GLY A 202 46.05 -7.50 -16.50
N ASP A 203 46.41 -8.34 -17.48
CA ASP A 203 47.77 -8.75 -17.81
C ASP A 203 47.98 -8.56 -19.32
N GLY A 204 48.03 -7.30 -19.74
CA GLY A 204 48.19 -6.94 -21.16
C GLY A 204 46.93 -7.09 -22.02
N HIS A 205 45.75 -7.17 -21.45
CA HIS A 205 44.50 -7.28 -22.19
C HIS A 205 44.24 -6.01 -23.01
N ILE A 206 43.94 -6.19 -24.29
CA ILE A 206 43.54 -5.12 -25.21
C ILE A 206 42.17 -5.42 -25.82
N ARG A 207 41.46 -4.38 -26.24
CA ARG A 207 40.25 -4.51 -27.06
C ARG A 207 40.69 -4.54 -28.53
N GLN A 208 40.23 -5.55 -29.27
CA GLN A 208 40.38 -5.65 -30.74
C GLN A 208 39.22 -4.95 -31.45
#